data_ef2dd680d565e53aee02ee382f805d5f
#
_entry.id   ef2dd680d565e53aee02ee382f805d5f
#
_cell.length_a   1.000
_cell.length_b   1.000
_cell.length_c   1.000
_cell.angle_alpha   90.00
_cell.angle_beta   90.00
_cell.angle_gamma   90.00
#
_symmetry.space_group_name_H-M   'P 1'
#
loop_
_entity.id
_entity.type
_entity.pdbx_description
1 polymer ?
#
loop_
_entity_poly.entity_id
_entity_poly.type
_entity_poly.pdbx_seq_one_letter_code
_entity_poly.pdbx_strand_id
1 'polypeptide(L)'
;MKINVANVSRNINQIERLNQGIAGNNIAAESPLTGSFSSVTGIDHVGAIHERVLSSDPGSARNSISSFVKQLDWLSDSLGREARGFQAQEDANSRGMEIADAGGDIGIESMPIMNQPEPGYSPFGFSMPVVNVGTDIVKLATDLMSTQIWNVSEANARWSSLASEVDDIVSGLEEAAGSLESENDSEATSRAAAKIREVAASGSHFVANAKVMGEKLTGFHAKLMGMQPAAMAMAMEVMAIPEPVEREIAEKAALAMLQPDLQ
;
A
#
# COMPACT_ATOMS: atom_id res chain seq x y z
N MET A 1 22.04 26.73 -21.35
CA MET A 1 21.63 25.54 -20.60
C MET A 1 22.41 25.54 -19.31
N LYS A 2 21.74 25.61 -18.15
CA LYS A 2 22.41 25.65 -16.84
C LYS A 2 21.92 24.45 -16.04
N ILE A 3 22.82 23.55 -15.68
CA ILE A 3 22.53 22.40 -14.84
C ILE A 3 23.30 22.58 -13.54
N ASN A 4 22.59 22.51 -12.41
CA ASN A 4 23.17 22.53 -11.08
C ASN A 4 23.43 21.09 -10.62
N VAL A 5 24.63 20.55 -10.89
CA VAL A 5 25.02 19.19 -10.55
C VAL A 5 24.86 18.91 -9.05
N ALA A 6 25.13 19.90 -8.18
CA ALA A 6 24.96 19.76 -6.74
C ALA A 6 23.49 19.58 -6.34
N ASN A 7 22.57 20.26 -7.05
CA ASN A 7 21.12 20.07 -6.86
C ASN A 7 20.70 18.67 -7.30
N VAL A 8 21.13 18.21 -8.48
CA VAL A 8 20.84 16.83 -8.96
C VAL A 8 21.32 15.80 -7.96
N SER A 9 22.54 15.94 -7.44
CA SER A 9 23.11 15.02 -6.44
C SER A 9 22.32 15.02 -5.13
N ARG A 10 21.84 16.17 -4.66
CA ARG A 10 20.97 16.26 -3.48
C ARG A 10 19.66 15.50 -3.66
N ASN A 11 19.03 15.65 -4.83
CA ASN A 11 17.78 14.95 -5.16
C ASN A 11 17.97 13.44 -5.27
N ILE A 12 19.08 12.97 -5.83
CA ILE A 12 19.44 11.55 -5.83
C ILE A 12 19.56 11.01 -4.40
N ASN A 13 20.34 11.67 -3.56
CA ASN A 13 20.50 11.29 -2.15
C ASN A 13 19.16 11.33 -1.36
N GLN A 14 18.23 12.20 -1.74
CA GLN A 14 16.88 12.25 -1.16
C GLN A 14 16.10 11.00 -1.57
N ILE A 15 16.07 10.65 -2.87
CA ILE A 15 15.39 9.47 -3.38
C ILE A 15 15.95 8.18 -2.76
N GLU A 16 17.28 8.07 -2.62
CA GLU A 16 17.93 6.93 -1.96
C GLU A 16 17.49 6.79 -0.49
N ARG A 17 17.41 7.90 0.25
CA ARG A 17 16.92 7.88 1.64
C ARG A 17 15.45 7.46 1.74
N LEU A 18 14.61 7.95 0.83
CA LEU A 18 13.20 7.56 0.76
C LEU A 18 13.06 6.06 0.47
N ASN A 19 13.87 5.53 -0.45
CA ASN A 19 13.90 4.11 -0.77
C ASN A 19 14.36 3.24 0.42
N GLN A 20 15.39 3.66 1.15
CA GLN A 20 15.86 2.96 2.35
C GLN A 20 14.79 2.93 3.45
N GLY A 21 13.99 3.99 3.58
CA GLY A 21 12.88 4.08 4.52
C GLY A 21 11.83 2.99 4.28
N ILE A 22 11.45 2.74 3.03
CA ILE A 22 10.41 1.74 2.71
C ILE A 22 10.93 0.31 2.66
N ALA A 23 12.18 0.10 2.23
CA ALA A 23 12.78 -1.24 2.14
C ALA A 23 12.92 -1.92 3.51
N GLY A 24 13.04 -1.14 4.61
CA GLY A 24 13.09 -1.62 5.98
C GLY A 24 11.74 -2.03 6.56
N ASN A 25 10.63 -1.68 5.91
CA ASN A 25 9.29 -1.93 6.44
C ASN A 25 8.87 -3.39 6.28
N ASN A 26 8.63 -4.03 7.41
CA ASN A 26 8.30 -5.45 7.46
C ASN A 26 6.82 -5.70 7.09
N ILE A 27 6.47 -5.58 5.78
CA ILE A 27 5.17 -6.00 5.25
C ILE A 27 4.99 -7.53 5.38
N ALA A 28 6.07 -8.23 5.71
CA ALA A 28 6.11 -9.68 5.88
C ALA A 28 5.46 -10.17 7.17
N ALA A 29 5.10 -9.30 8.12
CA ALA A 29 4.41 -9.73 9.31
C ALA A 29 3.06 -10.38 8.96
N GLU A 30 2.72 -11.45 9.66
CA GLU A 30 1.45 -12.16 9.47
C GLU A 30 0.26 -11.21 9.65
N SER A 31 -0.83 -11.49 8.93
CA SER A 31 -2.08 -10.74 9.11
C SER A 31 -2.58 -10.93 10.54
N PRO A 32 -2.94 -9.86 11.27
CA PRO A 32 -3.53 -9.99 12.60
C PRO A 32 -4.90 -10.71 12.59
N LEU A 33 -5.49 -10.89 11.40
CA LEU A 33 -6.77 -11.59 11.22
C LEU A 33 -6.60 -13.09 10.91
N THR A 34 -5.38 -13.64 10.95
CA THR A 34 -5.14 -15.08 10.73
C THR A 34 -5.44 -15.93 11.97
N GLY A 35 -5.61 -17.22 11.78
CA GLY A 35 -5.82 -18.18 12.85
C GLY A 35 -7.25 -18.19 13.40
N SER A 36 -7.37 -18.26 14.72
CA SER A 36 -8.65 -18.33 15.45
C SER A 36 -9.32 -16.96 15.69
N PHE A 37 -9.20 -16.02 14.76
CA PHE A 37 -9.79 -14.69 14.86
C PHE A 37 -11.30 -14.73 15.13
N SER A 38 -12.03 -15.61 14.47
CA SER A 38 -13.47 -15.82 14.65
C SER A 38 -13.84 -17.28 14.47
N SER A 39 -14.86 -17.73 15.23
CA SER A 39 -15.50 -19.04 15.05
C SER A 39 -16.74 -18.98 14.17
N VAL A 40 -17.17 -17.77 13.77
CA VAL A 40 -18.35 -17.58 12.91
C VAL A 40 -18.00 -17.92 11.47
N THR A 41 -18.73 -18.87 10.88
CA THR A 41 -18.50 -19.30 9.49
C THR A 41 -18.68 -18.15 8.51
N GLY A 42 -17.66 -17.87 7.73
CA GLY A 42 -17.56 -16.73 6.82
C GLY A 42 -16.69 -15.61 7.42
N ILE A 43 -16.87 -15.24 8.69
CA ILE A 43 -15.97 -14.28 9.35
C ILE A 43 -14.57 -14.83 9.52
N ASP A 44 -14.42 -16.12 9.80
CA ASP A 44 -13.14 -16.85 9.84
C ASP A 44 -12.35 -16.73 8.52
N HIS A 45 -13.05 -16.68 7.39
CA HIS A 45 -12.41 -16.54 6.08
C HIS A 45 -11.86 -15.13 5.79
N VAL A 46 -12.31 -14.10 6.50
CA VAL A 46 -11.83 -12.71 6.34
C VAL A 46 -10.32 -12.65 6.53
N GLY A 47 -9.79 -13.40 7.50
CA GLY A 47 -8.35 -13.47 7.77
C GLY A 47 -7.55 -13.95 6.56
N ALA A 48 -7.98 -15.04 5.94
CA ALA A 48 -7.30 -15.60 4.76
C ALA A 48 -7.39 -14.66 3.55
N ILE A 49 -8.53 -13.99 3.34
CA ILE A 49 -8.69 -13.01 2.27
C ILE A 49 -7.77 -11.80 2.53
N HIS A 50 -7.74 -11.29 3.76
CA HIS A 50 -6.88 -10.18 4.14
C HIS A 50 -5.39 -10.52 3.97
N GLU A 51 -4.95 -11.73 4.34
CA GLU A 51 -3.58 -12.18 4.16
C GLU A 51 -3.18 -12.21 2.68
N ARG A 52 -4.06 -12.72 1.80
CA ARG A 52 -3.80 -12.72 0.36
C ARG A 52 -3.59 -11.32 -0.19
N VAL A 53 -4.48 -10.39 0.16
CA VAL A 53 -4.38 -8.98 -0.27
C VAL A 53 -3.13 -8.31 0.30
N LEU A 54 -2.75 -8.66 1.53
CA LEU A 54 -1.56 -8.08 2.17
C LEU A 54 -0.25 -8.61 1.56
N SER A 55 -0.14 -9.93 1.31
CA SER A 55 1.16 -10.54 1.05
C SER A 55 1.22 -11.60 -0.04
N SER A 56 0.14 -12.37 -0.32
CA SER A 56 0.25 -13.61 -1.09
C SER A 56 -0.17 -13.47 -2.55
N ASP A 57 -1.14 -12.62 -2.87
CA ASP A 57 -1.62 -12.42 -4.24
C ASP A 57 -0.59 -11.66 -5.10
N PRO A 58 -0.55 -11.88 -6.43
CA PRO A 58 0.32 -11.12 -7.34
C PRO A 58 0.15 -9.60 -7.25
N GLY A 59 -1.09 -9.13 -6.99
CA GLY A 59 -1.42 -7.72 -6.75
C GLY A 59 -1.43 -7.32 -5.28
N SER A 60 -0.80 -8.09 -4.38
CA SER A 60 -0.76 -7.80 -2.94
C SER A 60 0.00 -6.51 -2.63
N ALA A 61 -0.24 -5.96 -1.44
CA ALA A 61 0.48 -4.80 -0.93
C ALA A 61 2.00 -5.01 -0.96
N ARG A 62 2.47 -6.20 -0.53
CA ARG A 62 3.89 -6.57 -0.58
C ARG A 62 4.46 -6.46 -1.99
N ASN A 63 3.79 -7.03 -2.98
CA ASN A 63 4.27 -7.04 -4.36
C ASN A 63 4.22 -5.64 -4.98
N SER A 64 3.19 -4.85 -4.66
CA SER A 64 3.06 -3.46 -5.09
C SER A 64 4.18 -2.59 -4.52
N ILE A 65 4.49 -2.71 -3.23
CA ILE A 65 5.61 -1.99 -2.61
C ILE A 65 6.95 -2.48 -3.16
N SER A 66 7.13 -3.79 -3.37
CA SER A 66 8.36 -4.31 -3.98
C SER A 66 8.58 -3.76 -5.41
N SER A 67 7.50 -3.59 -6.19
CA SER A 67 7.58 -2.95 -7.50
C SER A 67 7.91 -1.46 -7.39
N PHE A 68 7.32 -0.77 -6.42
CA PHE A 68 7.60 0.65 -6.15
C PHE A 68 9.07 0.87 -5.74
N VAL A 69 9.62 0.04 -4.86
CA VAL A 69 11.05 0.03 -4.48
C VAL A 69 11.95 -0.11 -5.72
N LYS A 70 11.63 -1.05 -6.61
CA LYS A 70 12.39 -1.22 -7.87
C LYS A 70 12.34 0.02 -8.78
N GLN A 71 11.21 0.74 -8.79
CA GLN A 71 11.10 1.99 -9.53
C GLN A 71 11.95 3.10 -8.89
N LEU A 72 12.02 3.17 -7.56
CA LEU A 72 12.87 4.11 -6.83
C LEU A 72 14.36 3.81 -7.08
N ASP A 73 14.79 2.54 -7.05
CA ASP A 73 16.15 2.11 -7.38
C ASP A 73 16.51 2.53 -8.81
N TRP A 74 15.63 2.20 -9.77
CA TRP A 74 15.83 2.57 -11.16
C TRP A 74 15.93 4.09 -11.35
N LEU A 75 15.10 4.85 -10.65
CA LEU A 75 15.07 6.31 -10.72
C LEU A 75 16.38 6.90 -10.21
N SER A 76 16.85 6.46 -9.03
CA SER A 76 18.13 6.88 -8.45
C SER A 76 19.31 6.56 -9.37
N ASP A 77 19.37 5.34 -9.87
CA ASP A 77 20.42 4.89 -10.82
C ASP A 77 20.42 5.68 -12.11
N SER A 78 19.22 5.95 -12.67
CA SER A 78 19.08 6.70 -13.93
C SER A 78 19.53 8.15 -13.77
N LEU A 79 19.07 8.83 -12.71
CA LEU A 79 19.50 10.20 -12.40
C LEU A 79 21.00 10.27 -12.11
N GLY A 80 21.56 9.27 -11.40
CA GLY A 80 22.98 9.20 -11.13
C GLY A 80 23.85 9.04 -12.39
N ARG A 81 23.36 8.29 -13.39
CA ARG A 81 24.02 8.16 -14.69
C ARG A 81 23.96 9.44 -15.50
N GLU A 82 22.79 10.08 -15.55
CA GLU A 82 22.64 11.37 -16.24
C GLU A 82 23.54 12.44 -15.60
N ALA A 83 23.60 12.53 -14.27
CA ALA A 83 24.49 13.47 -13.57
C ALA A 83 25.96 13.25 -13.92
N ARG A 84 26.43 11.98 -13.94
CA ARG A 84 27.79 11.63 -14.35
C ARG A 84 28.07 11.95 -15.82
N GLY A 85 27.09 11.72 -16.70
CA GLY A 85 27.17 12.06 -18.12
C GLY A 85 27.37 13.56 -18.32
N PHE A 86 26.60 14.40 -17.62
CA PHE A 86 26.76 15.86 -17.67
C PHE A 86 28.12 16.33 -17.15
N GLN A 87 28.59 15.75 -16.05
CA GLN A 87 29.89 16.09 -15.49
C GLN A 87 31.05 15.70 -16.44
N ALA A 88 30.98 14.52 -17.04
CA ALA A 88 31.93 14.10 -18.02
C ALA A 88 31.95 15.00 -19.27
N GLN A 89 30.77 15.47 -19.70
CA GLN A 89 30.66 16.41 -20.81
C GLN A 89 31.20 17.80 -20.47
N GLU A 90 30.98 18.32 -19.27
CA GLU A 90 31.58 19.57 -18.80
C GLU A 90 33.09 19.47 -18.70
N ASP A 91 33.62 18.36 -18.15
CA ASP A 91 35.05 18.08 -18.08
C ASP A 91 35.69 17.96 -19.49
N ALA A 92 34.98 17.33 -20.43
CA ALA A 92 35.40 17.20 -21.80
C ALA A 92 35.39 18.57 -22.53
N ASN A 93 34.36 19.38 -22.33
CA ASN A 93 34.28 20.73 -22.89
C ASN A 93 35.37 21.65 -22.31
N SER A 94 35.65 21.57 -21.00
CA SER A 94 36.73 22.33 -20.36
C SER A 94 38.11 21.93 -20.91
N ARG A 95 38.36 20.63 -21.08
CA ARG A 95 39.59 20.11 -21.73
C ARG A 95 39.62 20.42 -23.24
N GLY A 96 38.46 20.39 -23.91
CA GLY A 96 38.33 20.71 -25.32
C GLY A 96 38.66 22.18 -25.61
N MET A 97 38.38 23.09 -24.69
CA MET A 97 38.85 24.49 -24.77
C MET A 97 40.38 24.58 -24.60
N GLU A 98 40.99 23.69 -23.79
CA GLU A 98 42.46 23.58 -23.67
C GLU A 98 43.09 22.83 -24.87
N ILE A 99 42.35 21.87 -25.48
CA ILE A 99 42.82 20.99 -26.55
C ILE A 99 42.44 21.53 -27.96
N ALA A 100 41.46 22.46 -28.05
CA ALA A 100 41.15 23.11 -29.34
C ALA A 100 42.35 23.80 -29.93
N ASP A 101 43.36 24.13 -29.11
CA ASP A 101 44.70 24.48 -29.54
C ASP A 101 45.57 23.28 -30.02
N ALA A 102 45.13 22.00 -29.82
CA ALA A 102 45.92 20.79 -30.06
C ALA A 102 45.28 19.74 -31.00
N GLY A 103 44.08 19.91 -31.52
CA GLY A 103 43.47 19.10 -32.60
C GLY A 103 43.09 17.63 -32.27
N GLY A 104 42.61 17.33 -31.09
CA GLY A 104 42.19 15.98 -30.67
C GLY A 104 40.67 15.76 -30.71
N ASP A 105 40.22 14.54 -31.07
CA ASP A 105 38.82 14.08 -31.03
C ASP A 105 38.49 13.47 -29.67
N ILE A 106 37.37 13.86 -29.06
CA ILE A 106 36.93 13.37 -27.75
C ILE A 106 35.69 12.48 -27.97
N GLY A 107 35.90 11.16 -27.89
CA GLY A 107 34.81 10.17 -27.93
C GLY A 107 33.99 10.22 -26.64
N ILE A 108 32.69 10.52 -26.74
CA ILE A 108 31.74 10.39 -25.65
C ILE A 108 31.13 9.00 -25.69
N GLU A 109 31.41 8.16 -24.70
CA GLU A 109 30.73 6.86 -24.55
C GLU A 109 29.26 7.08 -24.22
N SER A 110 28.38 6.57 -25.10
CA SER A 110 26.93 6.54 -24.80
C SER A 110 26.64 5.52 -23.71
N MET A 111 26.10 5.97 -22.57
CA MET A 111 25.68 5.07 -21.53
C MET A 111 24.38 4.31 -21.93
N PRO A 112 24.31 2.99 -21.65
CA PRO A 112 23.12 2.21 -21.99
C PRO A 112 21.88 2.74 -21.25
N ILE A 113 20.78 2.85 -21.99
CA ILE A 113 19.47 3.23 -21.43
C ILE A 113 18.96 2.06 -20.59
N MET A 114 18.64 2.31 -19.33
CA MET A 114 17.97 1.32 -18.46
C MET A 114 16.47 1.35 -18.70
N ASN A 115 15.87 0.18 -18.94
CA ASN A 115 14.44 0.07 -19.03
C ASN A 115 13.80 0.37 -17.65
N GLN A 116 12.78 1.22 -17.64
CA GLN A 116 12.00 1.50 -16.46
C GLN A 116 11.21 0.25 -16.05
N PRO A 117 11.25 -0.16 -14.76
CA PRO A 117 10.40 -1.24 -14.26
C PRO A 117 8.92 -0.88 -14.40
N GLU A 118 8.11 -1.86 -14.82
CA GLU A 118 6.66 -1.64 -14.88
C GLU A 118 6.06 -1.40 -13.49
N PRO A 119 5.11 -0.47 -13.35
CA PRO A 119 4.39 -0.29 -12.11
C PRO A 119 3.54 -1.51 -11.79
N GLY A 120 3.80 -2.16 -10.65
CA GLY A 120 3.13 -3.38 -10.21
C GLY A 120 1.95 -3.11 -9.29
N TYR A 121 1.08 -2.14 -9.63
CA TYR A 121 -0.12 -1.87 -8.82
C TYR A 121 -1.39 -2.38 -9.50
N SER A 122 -2.26 -2.95 -8.68
CA SER A 122 -3.64 -3.27 -9.03
C SER A 122 -4.54 -2.95 -7.84
N PRO A 123 -5.84 -2.69 -8.05
CA PRO A 123 -6.78 -2.53 -6.94
C PRO A 123 -6.75 -3.76 -6.04
N PHE A 124 -6.71 -3.56 -4.73
CA PHE A 124 -6.75 -4.68 -3.79
C PHE A 124 -8.13 -5.35 -3.81
N GLY A 125 -8.16 -6.61 -4.21
CA GLY A 125 -9.36 -7.42 -4.38
C GLY A 125 -9.93 -7.94 -3.05
N PHE A 126 -10.28 -7.04 -2.11
CA PHE A 126 -10.88 -7.43 -0.85
C PHE A 126 -12.40 -7.42 -0.97
N SER A 127 -13.01 -8.61 -0.85
CA SER A 127 -14.46 -8.80 -0.74
C SER A 127 -14.80 -9.48 0.58
N MET A 128 -15.85 -9.00 1.23
CA MET A 128 -16.37 -9.67 2.43
C MET A 128 -16.96 -11.03 2.03
N PRO A 129 -16.64 -12.10 2.74
CA PRO A 129 -17.28 -13.40 2.51
C PRO A 129 -18.73 -13.38 2.97
N VAL A 130 -19.53 -14.27 2.41
CA VAL A 130 -20.90 -14.50 2.89
C VAL A 130 -20.84 -15.17 4.25
N VAL A 131 -21.45 -14.53 5.24
CA VAL A 131 -21.51 -15.07 6.61
C VAL A 131 -22.73 -15.98 6.77
N ASN A 132 -22.52 -17.14 7.36
CA ASN A 132 -23.59 -18.07 7.65
C ASN A 132 -23.98 -17.96 9.13
N VAL A 133 -25.20 -17.51 9.39
CA VAL A 133 -25.75 -17.34 10.74
C VAL A 133 -26.07 -18.68 11.44
N GLY A 134 -26.05 -19.80 10.72
CA GLY A 134 -26.41 -21.10 11.28
C GLY A 134 -27.88 -21.22 11.63
N THR A 135 -28.18 -22.11 12.58
CA THR A 135 -29.55 -22.41 13.03
C THR A 135 -29.75 -22.26 14.55
N ASP A 136 -28.71 -21.83 15.28
CA ASP A 136 -28.67 -21.70 16.73
C ASP A 136 -28.18 -20.31 17.10
N ILE A 137 -29.11 -19.48 17.64
CA ILE A 137 -28.82 -18.10 18.03
C ILE A 137 -27.86 -18.01 19.21
N VAL A 138 -27.90 -18.96 20.15
CA VAL A 138 -27.05 -18.98 21.34
C VAL A 138 -25.61 -19.28 20.92
N LYS A 139 -25.47 -20.26 20.02
CA LYS A 139 -24.17 -20.57 19.43
C LYS A 139 -23.61 -19.38 18.64
N LEU A 140 -24.42 -18.77 17.77
CA LEU A 140 -24.00 -17.60 16.99
C LEU A 140 -23.55 -16.46 17.91
N ALA A 141 -24.33 -16.13 18.95
CA ALA A 141 -23.98 -15.11 19.92
C ALA A 141 -22.66 -15.42 20.64
N THR A 142 -22.46 -16.66 21.04
CA THR A 142 -21.20 -17.12 21.68
C THR A 142 -20.01 -17.00 20.73
N ASP A 143 -20.16 -17.45 19.49
CA ASP A 143 -19.13 -17.38 18.47
C ASP A 143 -18.77 -15.91 18.10
N LEU A 144 -19.79 -15.03 18.00
CA LEU A 144 -19.58 -13.60 17.79
C LEU A 144 -18.85 -12.95 18.97
N MET A 145 -19.26 -13.28 20.22
CA MET A 145 -18.58 -12.75 21.42
C MET A 145 -17.14 -13.23 21.55
N SER A 146 -16.79 -14.40 21.03
CA SER A 146 -15.45 -14.91 21.00
C SER A 146 -14.58 -14.30 19.87
N THR A 147 -15.21 -13.61 18.92
CA THR A 147 -14.50 -12.95 17.80
C THR A 147 -13.60 -11.84 18.31
N GLN A 148 -12.33 -11.90 17.90
CA GLN A 148 -11.28 -10.98 18.36
C GLN A 148 -11.34 -9.66 17.55
N ILE A 149 -12.28 -8.77 17.90
CA ILE A 149 -12.50 -7.50 17.16
C ILE A 149 -11.26 -6.62 17.14
N TRP A 150 -10.43 -6.67 18.18
CA TRP A 150 -9.21 -5.88 18.26
C TRP A 150 -8.21 -6.21 17.14
N ASN A 151 -8.22 -7.45 16.61
CA ASN A 151 -7.41 -7.83 15.45
C ASN A 151 -7.81 -7.05 14.19
N VAL A 152 -9.08 -6.68 14.05
CA VAL A 152 -9.57 -5.85 12.93
C VAL A 152 -9.04 -4.43 13.06
N SER A 153 -9.02 -3.88 14.27
CA SER A 153 -8.41 -2.56 14.52
C SER A 153 -6.91 -2.56 14.24
N GLU A 154 -6.21 -3.62 14.61
CA GLU A 154 -4.78 -3.77 14.35
C GLU A 154 -4.49 -3.88 12.84
N ALA A 155 -5.31 -4.66 12.12
CA ALA A 155 -5.23 -4.73 10.65
C ALA A 155 -5.47 -3.37 10.00
N ASN A 156 -6.46 -2.60 10.48
CA ASN A 156 -6.72 -1.25 9.99
C ASN A 156 -5.55 -0.29 10.26
N ALA A 157 -5.00 -0.30 11.47
CA ALA A 157 -3.84 0.52 11.84
C ALA A 157 -2.65 0.22 10.92
N ARG A 158 -2.44 -1.04 10.54
CA ARG A 158 -1.40 -1.46 9.61
C ARG A 158 -1.58 -0.86 8.22
N TRP A 159 -2.79 -0.89 7.65
CA TRP A 159 -3.06 -0.26 6.35
C TRP A 159 -2.86 1.26 6.40
N SER A 160 -3.25 1.89 7.52
CA SER A 160 -3.04 3.33 7.74
C SER A 160 -1.55 3.68 7.80
N SER A 161 -0.74 2.86 8.48
CA SER A 161 0.73 3.03 8.54
C SER A 161 1.35 2.91 7.15
N LEU A 162 1.03 1.84 6.41
CA LEU A 162 1.53 1.63 5.05
C LEU A 162 1.14 2.78 4.11
N ALA A 163 -0.09 3.28 4.22
CA ALA A 163 -0.55 4.42 3.43
C ALA A 163 0.24 5.69 3.76
N SER A 164 0.46 5.97 5.05
CA SER A 164 1.21 7.15 5.49
C SER A 164 2.67 7.11 5.04
N GLU A 165 3.33 5.97 5.21
CA GLU A 165 4.73 5.80 4.85
C GLU A 165 4.98 5.98 3.34
N VAL A 166 4.09 5.44 2.50
CA VAL A 166 4.18 5.63 1.05
C VAL A 166 3.81 7.07 0.64
N ASP A 167 2.85 7.71 1.33
CA ASP A 167 2.44 9.11 1.09
C ASP A 167 3.60 10.09 1.39
N ASP A 168 4.38 9.84 2.44
CA ASP A 168 5.58 10.61 2.76
C ASP A 168 6.64 10.50 1.66
N ILE A 169 6.80 9.31 1.07
CA ILE A 169 7.72 9.09 -0.06
C ILE A 169 7.23 9.82 -1.31
N VAL A 170 5.94 9.72 -1.62
CA VAL A 170 5.32 10.42 -2.75
C VAL A 170 5.55 11.93 -2.63
N SER A 171 5.32 12.48 -1.43
CA SER A 171 5.56 13.90 -1.14
C SER A 171 7.03 14.29 -1.36
N GLY A 172 7.97 13.47 -0.87
CA GLY A 172 9.40 13.70 -1.07
C GLY A 172 9.84 13.60 -2.54
N LEU A 173 9.19 12.75 -3.35
CA LEU A 173 9.43 12.67 -4.80
C LEU A 173 8.92 13.93 -5.52
N GLU A 174 7.75 14.43 -5.16
CA GLU A 174 7.22 15.69 -5.72
C GLU A 174 8.09 16.90 -5.38
N GLU A 175 8.62 16.96 -4.16
CA GLU A 175 9.59 17.98 -3.76
C GLU A 175 10.89 17.89 -4.58
N ALA A 176 11.40 16.69 -4.80
CA ALA A 176 12.60 16.46 -5.62
C ALA A 176 12.36 16.88 -7.08
N ALA A 177 11.20 16.55 -7.65
CA ALA A 177 10.82 16.97 -9.00
C ALA A 177 10.74 18.50 -9.12
N GLY A 178 10.08 19.15 -8.15
CA GLY A 178 9.97 20.62 -8.10
C GLY A 178 11.32 21.30 -7.94
N SER A 179 12.21 20.76 -7.10
CA SER A 179 13.57 21.26 -6.91
C SER A 179 14.40 21.14 -8.19
N LEU A 180 14.30 20.03 -8.92
CA LEU A 180 14.99 19.86 -10.20
C LEU A 180 14.56 20.90 -11.24
N GLU A 181 13.27 21.18 -11.35
CA GLU A 181 12.75 22.16 -12.31
C GLU A 181 13.10 23.60 -11.93
N SER A 182 13.04 23.94 -10.65
CA SER A 182 13.25 25.34 -10.20
C SER A 182 14.73 25.76 -10.23
N GLU A 183 15.66 24.84 -10.01
CA GLU A 183 17.08 25.16 -9.93
C GLU A 183 17.86 24.88 -11.24
N ASN A 184 17.19 24.33 -12.26
CA ASN A 184 17.81 23.96 -13.52
C ASN A 184 16.98 24.43 -14.71
N ASP A 185 17.67 24.83 -15.78
CA ASP A 185 17.05 25.24 -17.05
C ASP A 185 17.57 24.34 -18.20
N SER A 186 17.05 23.09 -18.22
CA SER A 186 17.37 22.14 -19.28
C SER A 186 16.23 21.18 -19.56
N GLU A 187 16.09 20.76 -20.81
CA GLU A 187 15.12 19.74 -21.21
C GLU A 187 15.37 18.39 -20.50
N ALA A 188 16.61 18.06 -20.21
CA ALA A 188 16.98 16.83 -19.50
C ALA A 188 16.44 16.86 -18.06
N THR A 189 16.59 17.98 -17.33
CA THR A 189 16.04 18.08 -15.96
C THR A 189 14.52 18.11 -15.93
N SER A 190 13.87 18.70 -16.93
CA SER A 190 12.40 18.61 -17.05
C SER A 190 11.93 17.19 -17.33
N ARG A 191 12.63 16.42 -18.17
CA ARG A 191 12.35 14.99 -18.39
C ARG A 191 12.59 14.17 -17.13
N ALA A 192 13.66 14.43 -16.40
CA ALA A 192 13.93 13.78 -15.12
C ALA A 192 12.84 14.04 -14.10
N ALA A 193 12.40 15.30 -13.93
CA ALA A 193 11.30 15.66 -13.05
C ALA A 193 9.98 14.97 -13.45
N ALA A 194 9.68 14.88 -14.75
CA ALA A 194 8.53 14.13 -15.23
C ALA A 194 8.58 12.65 -14.86
N LYS A 195 9.76 12.02 -14.94
CA LYS A 195 9.95 10.62 -14.53
C LYS A 195 9.82 10.41 -13.03
N ILE A 196 10.29 11.35 -12.22
CA ILE A 196 10.07 11.31 -10.76
C ILE A 196 8.57 11.36 -10.46
N ARG A 197 7.81 12.23 -11.11
CA ARG A 197 6.35 12.31 -10.92
C ARG A 197 5.61 11.07 -11.39
N GLU A 198 6.07 10.40 -12.45
CA GLU A 198 5.52 9.12 -12.90
C GLU A 198 5.68 8.04 -11.82
N VAL A 199 6.84 7.98 -11.16
CA VAL A 199 7.06 7.07 -10.02
C VAL A 199 6.22 7.50 -8.81
N ALA A 200 6.13 8.79 -8.51
CA ALA A 200 5.27 9.32 -7.45
C ALA A 200 3.79 8.95 -7.66
N ALA A 201 3.29 9.04 -8.89
CA ALA A 201 1.93 8.62 -9.24
C ALA A 201 1.68 7.13 -8.96
N SER A 202 2.68 6.26 -9.19
CA SER A 202 2.63 4.84 -8.83
C SER A 202 2.44 4.65 -7.32
N GLY A 203 3.19 5.39 -6.49
CA GLY A 203 3.01 5.41 -5.03
C GLY A 203 1.64 5.91 -4.61
N SER A 204 1.13 6.98 -5.25
CA SER A 204 -0.20 7.55 -4.96
C SER A 204 -1.32 6.53 -5.21
N HIS A 205 -1.22 5.68 -6.23
CA HIS A 205 -2.17 4.59 -6.45
C HIS A 205 -2.17 3.56 -5.32
N PHE A 206 -0.98 3.22 -4.80
CA PHE A 206 -0.89 2.36 -3.62
C PHE A 206 -1.57 3.00 -2.41
N VAL A 207 -1.30 4.27 -2.12
CA VAL A 207 -1.90 5.03 -1.00
C VAL A 207 -3.41 5.01 -1.08
N ALA A 208 -3.98 5.28 -2.26
CA ALA A 208 -5.42 5.25 -2.47
C ALA A 208 -6.01 3.87 -2.17
N ASN A 209 -5.40 2.80 -2.68
CA ASN A 209 -5.84 1.42 -2.43
C ASN A 209 -5.73 1.03 -0.94
N ALA A 210 -4.65 1.43 -0.26
CA ALA A 210 -4.46 1.17 1.16
C ALA A 210 -5.50 1.90 2.03
N LYS A 211 -5.85 3.14 1.70
CA LYS A 211 -6.93 3.91 2.35
C LYS A 211 -8.28 3.20 2.19
N VAL A 212 -8.63 2.72 0.99
CA VAL A 212 -9.85 1.93 0.73
C VAL A 212 -9.89 0.65 1.57
N MET A 213 -8.75 -0.02 1.74
CA MET A 213 -8.66 -1.19 2.63
C MET A 213 -8.92 -0.83 4.09
N GLY A 214 -8.35 0.27 4.57
CA GLY A 214 -8.60 0.80 5.91
C GLY A 214 -10.09 1.11 6.14
N GLU A 215 -10.75 1.76 5.18
CA GLU A 215 -12.19 2.06 5.24
C GLU A 215 -13.06 0.78 5.32
N LYS A 216 -12.74 -0.23 4.51
CA LYS A 216 -13.44 -1.53 4.55
C LYS A 216 -13.29 -2.22 5.90
N LEU A 217 -12.09 -2.22 6.49
CA LEU A 217 -11.84 -2.79 7.81
C LEU A 217 -12.52 -1.98 8.92
N THR A 218 -12.56 -0.65 8.80
CA THR A 218 -13.32 0.22 9.73
C THR A 218 -14.81 -0.11 9.69
N GLY A 219 -15.40 -0.24 8.52
CA GLY A 219 -16.81 -0.66 8.36
C GLY A 219 -17.07 -2.06 8.94
N PHE A 220 -16.17 -3.00 8.70
CA PHE A 220 -16.25 -4.35 9.26
C PHE A 220 -16.16 -4.36 10.79
N HIS A 221 -15.21 -3.61 11.35
CA HIS A 221 -15.09 -3.43 12.80
C HIS A 221 -16.38 -2.87 13.42
N ALA A 222 -16.94 -1.81 12.82
CA ALA A 222 -18.17 -1.19 13.30
C ALA A 222 -19.36 -2.18 13.25
N LYS A 223 -19.49 -2.97 12.19
CA LYS A 223 -20.50 -4.03 12.09
C LYS A 223 -20.36 -5.05 13.24
N LEU A 224 -19.16 -5.58 13.47
CA LEU A 224 -18.93 -6.55 14.56
C LEU A 224 -19.25 -5.97 15.93
N MET A 225 -18.86 -4.72 16.19
CA MET A 225 -19.16 -4.01 17.45
C MET A 225 -20.65 -3.86 17.70
N GLY A 226 -21.45 -3.63 16.66
CA GLY A 226 -22.92 -3.53 16.78
C GLY A 226 -23.58 -4.90 16.94
N MET A 227 -23.06 -5.91 16.25
CA MET A 227 -23.67 -7.24 16.20
C MET A 227 -23.46 -8.08 17.46
N GLN A 228 -22.29 -7.97 18.11
CA GLN A 228 -22.02 -8.73 19.33
C GLN A 228 -23.08 -8.52 20.41
N PRO A 229 -23.39 -7.28 20.86
CA PRO A 229 -24.41 -7.06 21.86
C PRO A 229 -25.83 -7.39 21.35
N ALA A 230 -26.12 -7.14 20.06
CA ALA A 230 -27.42 -7.45 19.47
C ALA A 230 -27.71 -8.95 19.49
N ALA A 231 -26.75 -9.77 19.02
CA ALA A 231 -26.89 -11.23 19.02
C ALA A 231 -27.02 -11.78 20.45
N MET A 232 -26.26 -11.23 21.41
CA MET A 232 -26.36 -11.66 22.81
C MET A 232 -27.75 -11.31 23.41
N ALA A 233 -28.26 -10.12 23.14
CA ALA A 233 -29.59 -9.73 23.60
C ALA A 233 -30.69 -10.64 23.06
N MET A 234 -30.66 -10.91 21.74
CA MET A 234 -31.61 -11.83 21.09
C MET A 234 -31.49 -13.26 21.62
N ALA A 235 -30.27 -13.76 21.86
CA ALA A 235 -30.08 -15.08 22.45
C ALA A 235 -30.69 -15.17 23.88
N MET A 236 -30.50 -14.13 24.69
CA MET A 236 -31.09 -14.07 26.01
C MET A 236 -32.62 -14.03 25.97
N GLU A 237 -33.24 -13.26 25.08
CA GLU A 237 -34.68 -13.20 24.88
C GLU A 237 -35.23 -14.57 24.43
N VAL A 238 -34.58 -15.23 23.46
CA VAL A 238 -34.99 -16.57 22.99
C VAL A 238 -34.88 -17.60 24.10
N MET A 239 -33.83 -17.59 24.93
CA MET A 239 -33.64 -18.51 26.03
C MET A 239 -34.68 -18.30 27.14
N ALA A 240 -35.23 -17.10 27.32
CA ALA A 240 -36.24 -16.79 28.30
C ALA A 240 -37.62 -17.37 27.96
N ILE A 241 -37.87 -17.83 26.75
CA ILE A 241 -39.12 -18.42 26.30
C ILE A 241 -39.24 -19.85 26.84
N PRO A 242 -40.20 -20.17 27.71
CA PRO A 242 -40.31 -21.51 28.31
C PRO A 242 -40.87 -22.55 27.34
N GLU A 243 -41.74 -22.14 26.41
CA GLU A 243 -42.44 -23.05 25.51
C GLU A 243 -41.54 -23.42 24.31
N PRO A 244 -41.22 -24.70 24.07
CA PRO A 244 -40.26 -25.10 23.05
C PRO A 244 -40.61 -24.67 21.61
N VAL A 245 -41.89 -24.73 21.24
CA VAL A 245 -42.34 -24.36 19.88
C VAL A 245 -42.23 -22.86 19.65
N GLU A 246 -42.62 -22.04 20.65
CA GLU A 246 -42.47 -20.58 20.57
C GLU A 246 -41.02 -20.17 20.56
N ARG A 247 -40.16 -20.85 21.32
CA ARG A 247 -38.72 -20.64 21.32
C ARG A 247 -38.12 -20.89 19.95
N GLU A 248 -38.48 -21.98 19.27
CA GLU A 248 -37.97 -22.28 17.90
C GLU A 248 -38.41 -21.22 16.88
N ILE A 249 -39.65 -20.71 16.99
CA ILE A 249 -40.13 -19.64 16.11
C ILE A 249 -39.36 -18.33 16.40
N ALA A 250 -39.15 -17.97 17.64
CA ALA A 250 -38.39 -16.79 18.03
C ALA A 250 -36.94 -16.87 17.61
N GLU A 251 -36.28 -18.06 17.69
CA GLU A 251 -34.95 -18.30 17.26
C GLU A 251 -34.77 -18.06 15.74
N LYS A 252 -35.68 -18.62 14.93
CA LYS A 252 -35.66 -18.40 13.47
C LYS A 252 -35.84 -16.91 13.11
N ALA A 253 -36.73 -16.22 13.85
CA ALA A 253 -36.93 -14.78 13.65
C ALA A 253 -35.67 -13.96 14.01
N ALA A 254 -35.03 -14.26 15.14
CA ALA A 254 -33.80 -13.62 15.58
C ALA A 254 -32.63 -13.80 14.56
N LEU A 255 -32.45 -15.03 14.07
CA LEU A 255 -31.44 -15.34 13.05
C LEU A 255 -31.72 -14.59 11.73
N ALA A 256 -33.00 -14.51 11.31
CA ALA A 256 -33.39 -13.78 10.12
C ALA A 256 -33.17 -12.27 10.25
N MET A 257 -33.26 -11.69 11.46
CA MET A 257 -32.96 -10.28 11.71
C MET A 257 -31.47 -9.98 11.62
N LEU A 258 -30.59 -10.89 12.07
CA LEU A 258 -29.14 -10.70 12.05
C LEU A 258 -28.51 -10.96 10.67
N GLN A 259 -29.15 -11.73 9.80
CA GLN A 259 -28.59 -12.12 8.51
C GLN A 259 -28.24 -10.96 7.57
N PRO A 260 -29.06 -9.88 7.42
CA PRO A 260 -28.71 -8.74 6.57
C PRO A 260 -27.47 -7.96 7.05
N ASP A 261 -27.28 -7.86 8.37
CA ASP A 261 -26.19 -7.11 8.96
C ASP A 261 -24.83 -7.85 8.81
N LEU A 262 -24.91 -9.16 8.56
CA LEU A 262 -23.75 -10.03 8.33
C LEU A 262 -23.32 -10.13 6.85
N GLN A 263 -24.10 -9.62 5.93
CA GLN A 263 -23.82 -9.56 4.49
C GLN A 263 -23.33 -8.16 4.10
#